data_139250e9a71358055c177a61c540d6e7
#
_entry.id   139250e9a71358055c177a61c540d6e7
#
_cell.length_a   1.000
_cell.length_b   1.000
_cell.length_c   1.000
_cell.angle_alpha   90.00
_cell.angle_beta   90.00
_cell.angle_gamma   90.00
#
_symmetry.space_group_name_H-M   'P 1'
#
loop_
_entity.id
_entity.type
_entity.pdbx_description
1 polymer ?
#
loop_
_entity_poly.entity_id
_entity_poly.type
_entity_poly.pdbx_seq_one_letter_code
_entity_poly.pdbx_strand_id
1 'polypeptide(L)'
;MSEAADPSPTTELPVVSANARRFVLIASGALFTLGTIGSNLGPAWVDEHPAAVLALSSRNRNLFGSVPYIDVVPYALIGFSRIFVAGMALFFLGRWYGERAIAWTEKQAGELPALYHWFARAMDRAGWLVVIVFCASNLVWMMAGHRRMNPRHYAALLAVGIAIRLSILWAGGQAFEEQIRSFLSWIEDYQWYVVGGLFALSFVQSARRARRDIPEVVQEIEHPTEQ
;
A
#
# COMPACT_ATOMS: atom_id res chain seq x y z
N MET A 1 55.06 -25.25 -2.93
CA MET A 1 54.39 -24.38 -3.93
C MET A 1 52.97 -24.22 -3.42
N SER A 2 52.74 -23.08 -2.79
CA SER A 2 51.42 -22.72 -2.21
C SER A 2 50.70 -21.88 -3.30
N GLU A 3 49.68 -22.46 -3.91
CA GLU A 3 48.79 -21.79 -4.85
C GLU A 3 47.90 -20.83 -4.09
N ALA A 4 48.21 -19.56 -4.18
CA ALA A 4 47.42 -18.49 -3.65
C ALA A 4 46.07 -18.47 -4.37
N ALA A 5 44.98 -18.78 -3.68
CA ALA A 5 43.61 -18.64 -4.18
C ALA A 5 43.37 -17.17 -4.52
N ASP A 6 43.09 -16.92 -5.80
CA ASP A 6 42.67 -15.64 -6.36
C ASP A 6 41.37 -15.19 -5.69
N PRO A 7 41.31 -14.00 -5.06
CA PRO A 7 40.08 -13.52 -4.45
C PRO A 7 39.07 -13.25 -5.56
N SER A 8 37.98 -14.04 -5.56
CA SER A 8 36.83 -13.83 -6.43
C SER A 8 36.42 -12.35 -6.45
N PRO A 9 36.08 -11.78 -7.61
CA PRO A 9 35.74 -10.37 -7.73
C PRO A 9 34.50 -10.08 -6.90
N THR A 10 34.70 -9.36 -5.80
CA THR A 10 33.62 -8.75 -5.05
C THR A 10 32.90 -7.79 -6.00
N THR A 11 31.75 -8.20 -6.50
CA THR A 11 30.89 -7.37 -7.33
C THR A 11 30.45 -6.17 -6.48
N GLU A 12 31.26 -5.12 -6.49
CA GLU A 12 30.93 -3.85 -5.86
C GLU A 12 29.61 -3.36 -6.44
N LEU A 13 28.61 -3.28 -5.59
CA LEU A 13 27.32 -2.72 -5.96
C LEU A 13 27.51 -1.26 -6.38
N PRO A 14 26.86 -0.81 -7.46
CA PRO A 14 26.93 0.59 -7.85
C PRO A 14 26.51 1.43 -6.63
N VAL A 15 27.39 2.31 -6.21
CA VAL A 15 27.18 3.23 -5.08
C VAL A 15 26.02 4.15 -5.46
N VAL A 16 24.81 3.79 -5.04
CA VAL A 16 23.63 4.62 -5.28
C VAL A 16 23.80 5.91 -4.48
N SER A 17 23.68 7.06 -5.14
CA SER A 17 23.87 8.36 -4.49
C SER A 17 22.90 8.52 -3.30
N ALA A 18 23.37 9.14 -2.23
CA ALA A 18 22.53 9.41 -1.04
C ALA A 18 21.27 10.18 -1.41
N ASN A 19 21.33 11.05 -2.40
CA ASN A 19 20.21 11.82 -2.91
C ASN A 19 19.12 10.94 -3.55
N ALA A 20 19.51 9.93 -4.35
CA ALA A 20 18.54 9.00 -4.95
C ALA A 20 17.82 8.17 -3.87
N ARG A 21 18.54 7.73 -2.84
CA ARG A 21 17.93 7.01 -1.70
C ARG A 21 16.94 7.89 -0.93
N ARG A 22 17.30 9.15 -0.64
CA ARG A 22 16.42 10.13 0.03
C ARG A 22 15.19 10.41 -0.81
N PHE A 23 15.36 10.61 -2.12
CA PHE A 23 14.24 10.84 -3.04
C PHE A 23 13.22 9.69 -3.02
N VAL A 24 13.68 8.45 -3.10
CA VAL A 24 12.77 7.28 -3.06
C VAL A 24 12.07 7.14 -1.71
N LEU A 25 12.76 7.43 -0.59
CA LEU A 25 12.12 7.44 0.74
C LEU A 25 11.02 8.50 0.83
N ILE A 26 11.30 9.73 0.41
CA ILE A 26 10.34 10.83 0.42
C ILE A 26 9.17 10.53 -0.52
N ALA A 27 9.45 10.06 -1.73
CA ALA A 27 8.44 9.67 -2.70
C ALA A 27 7.54 8.55 -2.17
N SER A 28 8.12 7.52 -1.56
CA SER A 28 7.35 6.42 -0.96
C SER A 28 6.47 6.91 0.19
N GLY A 29 6.99 7.77 1.07
CA GLY A 29 6.24 8.39 2.15
C GLY A 29 5.10 9.25 1.64
N ALA A 30 5.35 10.11 0.66
CA ALA A 30 4.34 10.95 0.02
C ALA A 30 3.24 10.11 -0.64
N LEU A 31 3.62 9.07 -1.41
CA LEU A 31 2.67 8.15 -2.04
C LEU A 31 1.80 7.41 -1.03
N PHE A 32 2.37 7.02 0.12
CA PHE A 32 1.63 6.39 1.21
C PHE A 32 0.64 7.36 1.86
N THR A 33 1.08 8.57 2.18
CA THR A 33 0.22 9.62 2.77
C THR A 33 -0.93 9.99 1.83
N LEU A 34 -0.64 10.27 0.55
CA LEU A 34 -1.65 10.53 -0.48
C LEU A 34 -2.62 9.34 -0.63
N GLY A 35 -2.09 8.11 -0.61
CA GLY A 35 -2.89 6.90 -0.66
C GLY A 35 -3.84 6.76 0.53
N THR A 36 -3.43 7.15 1.72
CA THR A 36 -4.27 7.14 2.92
C THR A 36 -5.36 8.21 2.84
N ILE A 37 -5.00 9.43 2.44
CA ILE A 37 -5.96 10.53 2.22
C ILE A 37 -7.00 10.12 1.18
N GLY A 38 -6.57 9.71 -0.01
CA GLY A 38 -7.48 9.29 -1.09
C GLY A 38 -8.32 8.05 -0.77
N SER A 39 -7.84 7.19 0.14
CA SER A 39 -8.64 6.07 0.63
C SER A 39 -9.81 6.52 1.51
N ASN A 40 -9.64 7.57 2.29
CA ASN A 40 -10.68 8.06 3.19
C ASN A 40 -11.65 9.00 2.46
N LEU A 41 -11.15 9.82 1.53
CA LEU A 41 -11.96 10.73 0.72
C LEU A 41 -12.67 10.04 -0.44
N GLY A 42 -12.17 8.88 -0.88
CA GLY A 42 -12.67 8.18 -2.07
C GLY A 42 -14.19 8.03 -2.14
N PRO A 43 -14.86 7.50 -1.12
CA PRO A 43 -16.32 7.33 -1.14
C PRO A 43 -17.13 8.62 -1.28
N ALA A 44 -16.57 9.75 -0.80
CA ALA A 44 -17.26 11.05 -0.81
C ALA A 44 -16.96 11.89 -2.08
N TRP A 45 -15.92 11.54 -2.85
CA TRP A 45 -15.46 12.35 -3.98
C TRP A 45 -15.42 11.60 -5.30
N VAL A 46 -15.74 10.31 -5.30
CA VAL A 46 -15.58 9.46 -6.48
C VAL A 46 -16.55 9.81 -7.62
N ASP A 47 -17.69 10.33 -7.29
CA ASP A 47 -18.74 10.77 -8.23
C ASP A 47 -18.39 12.11 -8.89
N GLU A 48 -17.94 13.11 -8.12
CA GLU A 48 -17.61 14.44 -8.64
C GLU A 48 -16.19 14.52 -9.22
N HIS A 49 -15.22 13.84 -8.59
CA HIS A 49 -13.78 13.94 -8.92
C HIS A 49 -13.10 12.57 -9.04
N PRO A 50 -13.58 11.64 -9.89
CA PRO A 50 -13.07 10.27 -9.97
C PRO A 50 -11.58 10.22 -10.34
N ALA A 51 -11.12 11.09 -11.23
CA ALA A 51 -9.71 11.18 -11.62
C ALA A 51 -8.80 11.59 -10.45
N ALA A 52 -9.23 12.54 -9.62
CA ALA A 52 -8.48 12.96 -8.44
C ALA A 52 -8.40 11.84 -7.39
N VAL A 53 -9.50 11.14 -7.15
CA VAL A 53 -9.54 9.99 -6.24
C VAL A 53 -8.59 8.89 -6.69
N LEU A 54 -8.54 8.56 -7.99
CA LEU A 54 -7.63 7.57 -8.56
C LEU A 54 -6.15 8.01 -8.46
N ALA A 55 -5.87 9.30 -8.70
CA ALA A 55 -4.53 9.86 -8.56
C ALA A 55 -4.03 9.82 -7.11
N LEU A 56 -4.92 10.05 -6.16
CA LEU A 56 -4.60 9.95 -4.74
C LEU A 56 -4.44 8.49 -4.29
N SER A 57 -5.36 7.61 -4.66
CA SER A 57 -5.37 6.23 -4.18
C SER A 57 -5.91 5.24 -5.20
N SER A 58 -5.06 4.34 -5.68
CA SER A 58 -5.42 3.24 -6.59
C SER A 58 -5.76 1.93 -5.84
N ARG A 59 -6.46 2.02 -4.69
CA ARG A 59 -7.01 0.84 -4.01
C ARG A 59 -8.18 0.26 -4.79
N ASN A 60 -8.42 -1.06 -4.66
CA ASN A 60 -9.48 -1.76 -5.40
C ASN A 60 -10.84 -1.07 -5.32
N ARG A 61 -11.22 -0.61 -4.14
CA ARG A 61 -12.51 0.08 -3.93
C ARG A 61 -12.63 1.37 -4.75
N ASN A 62 -11.55 2.16 -4.83
CA ASN A 62 -11.55 3.41 -5.57
C ASN A 62 -11.48 3.14 -7.08
N LEU A 63 -10.67 2.17 -7.51
CA LEU A 63 -10.62 1.73 -8.90
C LEU A 63 -11.97 1.20 -9.36
N PHE A 64 -12.62 0.35 -8.58
CA PHE A 64 -13.92 -0.23 -8.90
C PHE A 64 -15.04 0.82 -8.86
N GLY A 65 -15.07 1.64 -7.79
CA GLY A 65 -16.10 2.68 -7.61
C GLY A 65 -16.00 3.84 -8.59
N SER A 66 -14.82 4.09 -9.20
CA SER A 66 -14.66 5.17 -10.20
C SER A 66 -15.19 4.80 -11.58
N VAL A 67 -15.34 3.52 -11.90
CA VAL A 67 -15.69 3.06 -13.27
C VAL A 67 -16.94 3.74 -13.84
N PRO A 68 -18.04 3.91 -13.08
CA PRO A 68 -19.24 4.56 -13.59
C PRO A 68 -19.10 6.06 -13.89
N TYR A 69 -18.02 6.69 -13.44
CA TYR A 69 -17.86 8.16 -13.43
C TYR A 69 -16.67 8.67 -14.25
N ILE A 70 -15.89 7.77 -14.87
CA ILE A 70 -14.69 8.13 -15.63
C ILE A 70 -14.60 7.33 -16.92
N ASP A 71 -14.00 7.91 -17.96
CA ASP A 71 -13.73 7.19 -19.20
C ASP A 71 -12.56 6.21 -19.06
N VAL A 72 -12.54 5.18 -19.91
CA VAL A 72 -11.52 4.12 -19.88
C VAL A 72 -10.09 4.64 -20.03
N VAL A 73 -9.88 5.67 -20.85
CA VAL A 73 -8.51 6.20 -21.11
C VAL A 73 -7.92 6.89 -19.88
N PRO A 74 -8.55 7.90 -19.27
CA PRO A 74 -8.05 8.50 -18.03
C PRO A 74 -7.99 7.48 -16.88
N TYR A 75 -8.95 6.56 -16.76
CA TYR A 75 -8.91 5.49 -15.78
C TYR A 75 -7.63 4.64 -15.92
N ALA A 76 -7.36 4.16 -17.13
CA ALA A 76 -6.19 3.33 -17.40
C ALA A 76 -4.89 4.09 -17.18
N LEU A 77 -4.77 5.33 -17.69
CA LEU A 77 -3.55 6.12 -17.56
C LEU A 77 -3.24 6.50 -16.11
N ILE A 78 -4.23 7.00 -15.38
CA ILE A 78 -4.03 7.42 -13.97
C ILE A 78 -3.80 6.19 -13.09
N GLY A 79 -4.64 5.16 -13.22
CA GLY A 79 -4.51 3.92 -12.44
C GLY A 79 -3.19 3.22 -12.68
N PHE A 80 -2.80 3.10 -13.97
CA PHE A 80 -1.53 2.47 -14.35
C PHE A 80 -0.34 3.25 -13.80
N SER A 81 -0.23 4.54 -14.10
CA SER A 81 0.91 5.36 -13.70
C SER A 81 1.07 5.40 -12.17
N ARG A 82 -0.03 5.52 -11.45
CA ARG A 82 -0.05 5.57 -9.98
C ARG A 82 0.47 4.28 -9.34
N ILE A 83 -0.03 3.12 -9.81
CA ILE A 83 0.40 1.80 -9.31
C ILE A 83 1.83 1.52 -9.73
N PHE A 84 2.18 1.83 -10.98
CA PHE A 84 3.52 1.57 -11.51
C PHE A 84 4.59 2.37 -10.77
N VAL A 85 4.38 3.67 -10.55
CA VAL A 85 5.31 4.52 -9.79
C VAL A 85 5.45 4.03 -8.36
N ALA A 86 4.34 3.69 -7.69
CA ALA A 86 4.38 3.15 -6.34
C ALA A 86 5.13 1.81 -6.26
N GLY A 87 4.87 0.89 -7.23
CA GLY A 87 5.55 -0.39 -7.33
C GLY A 87 7.05 -0.27 -7.56
N MET A 88 7.46 0.65 -8.46
CA MET A 88 8.88 0.92 -8.71
C MET A 88 9.57 1.55 -7.49
N ALA A 89 8.91 2.49 -6.81
CA ALA A 89 9.46 3.13 -5.61
C ALA A 89 9.71 2.09 -4.50
N LEU A 90 8.72 1.22 -4.21
CA LEU A 90 8.86 0.18 -3.20
C LEU A 90 9.82 -0.95 -3.62
N PHE A 91 9.93 -1.25 -4.90
CA PHE A 91 10.95 -2.16 -5.42
C PHE A 91 12.36 -1.63 -5.13
N PHE A 92 12.64 -0.36 -5.43
CA PHE A 92 13.95 0.23 -5.12
C PHE A 92 14.17 0.36 -3.61
N LEU A 93 13.13 0.63 -2.83
CA LEU A 93 13.21 0.64 -1.38
C LEU A 93 13.65 -0.75 -0.86
N GLY A 94 12.99 -1.83 -1.30
CA GLY A 94 13.37 -3.20 -0.99
C GLY A 94 14.79 -3.56 -1.44
N ARG A 95 15.20 -3.08 -2.62
CA ARG A 95 16.54 -3.32 -3.16
C ARG A 95 17.66 -2.66 -2.37
N TRP A 96 17.42 -1.46 -1.81
CA TRP A 96 18.46 -0.69 -1.12
C TRP A 96 18.46 -0.88 0.39
N TYR A 97 17.31 -1.14 0.99
CA TYR A 97 17.17 -1.29 2.44
C TYR A 97 16.99 -2.74 2.90
N GLY A 98 16.74 -3.67 1.96
CA GLY A 98 16.72 -5.11 2.20
C GLY A 98 15.87 -5.54 3.40
N GLU A 99 16.47 -6.29 4.33
CA GLU A 99 15.80 -6.85 5.51
C GLU A 99 15.16 -5.78 6.42
N ARG A 100 15.76 -4.58 6.50
CA ARG A 100 15.21 -3.49 7.33
C ARG A 100 13.87 -2.99 6.82
N ALA A 101 13.68 -2.96 5.48
CA ALA A 101 12.42 -2.55 4.86
C ALA A 101 11.33 -3.61 5.09
N ILE A 102 11.70 -4.88 5.04
CA ILE A 102 10.80 -6.01 5.32
C ILE A 102 10.38 -6.01 6.79
N ALA A 103 11.32 -5.89 7.71
CA ALA A 103 11.05 -5.83 9.15
C ALA A 103 10.18 -4.63 9.54
N TRP A 104 10.32 -3.50 8.85
CA TRP A 104 9.43 -2.35 9.05
C TRP A 104 8.00 -2.65 8.61
N THR A 105 7.84 -3.34 7.47
CA THR A 105 6.52 -3.75 6.98
C THR A 105 5.86 -4.78 7.89
N GLU A 106 6.65 -5.71 8.44
CA GLU A 106 6.18 -6.70 9.42
C GLU A 106 5.64 -6.04 10.69
N LYS A 107 6.34 -5.02 11.21
CA LYS A 107 5.86 -4.26 12.39
C LYS A 107 4.55 -3.52 12.14
N GLN A 108 4.32 -3.04 10.93
CA GLN A 108 3.11 -2.32 10.55
C GLN A 108 1.89 -3.23 10.38
N ALA A 109 2.09 -4.46 9.97
CA ALA A 109 1.02 -5.36 9.56
C ALA A 109 0.66 -6.45 10.59
N GLY A 110 1.36 -6.54 11.72
CA GLY A 110 0.98 -7.33 12.92
C GLY A 110 0.85 -8.86 12.80
N GLU A 111 0.63 -9.43 11.62
CA GLU A 111 0.32 -10.86 11.44
C GLU A 111 1.14 -11.54 10.31
N LEU A 112 2.30 -11.01 9.95
CA LEU A 112 2.97 -11.37 8.70
C LEU A 112 4.00 -12.52 8.67
N PRO A 113 4.39 -13.22 9.75
CA PRO A 113 5.39 -14.28 9.59
C PRO A 113 4.96 -15.38 8.61
N ALA A 114 3.69 -15.81 8.67
CA ALA A 114 3.17 -16.89 7.83
C ALA A 114 3.00 -16.46 6.36
N LEU A 115 2.43 -15.27 6.11
CA LEU A 115 2.27 -14.71 4.78
C LEU A 115 3.61 -14.39 4.12
N TYR A 116 4.56 -13.85 4.88
CA TYR A 116 5.92 -13.59 4.40
C TYR A 116 6.59 -14.88 3.92
N HIS A 117 6.59 -15.92 4.74
CA HIS A 117 7.18 -17.21 4.38
C HIS A 117 6.47 -17.87 3.19
N TRP A 118 5.16 -17.69 3.06
CA TRP A 118 4.41 -18.17 1.91
C TRP A 118 4.83 -17.43 0.63
N PHE A 119 4.85 -16.09 0.65
CA PHE A 119 5.32 -15.30 -0.49
C PHE A 119 6.79 -15.56 -0.82
N ALA A 120 7.65 -15.74 0.17
CA ALA A 120 9.04 -16.07 -0.02
C ALA A 120 9.18 -17.38 -0.82
N ARG A 121 8.48 -18.42 -0.43
CA ARG A 121 8.46 -19.72 -1.14
C ARG A 121 7.83 -19.64 -2.52
N ALA A 122 6.77 -18.87 -2.67
CA ALA A 122 6.12 -18.64 -3.96
C ALA A 122 7.05 -17.90 -4.93
N MET A 123 7.76 -16.88 -4.44
CA MET A 123 8.74 -16.14 -5.23
C MET A 123 9.95 -16.99 -5.65
N ASP A 124 10.36 -17.99 -4.85
CA ASP A 124 11.42 -18.92 -5.23
C ASP A 124 11.01 -19.85 -6.36
N ARG A 125 9.74 -20.25 -6.39
CA ARG A 125 9.21 -21.18 -7.39
C ARG A 125 8.79 -20.51 -8.69
N ALA A 126 8.10 -19.39 -8.59
CA ALA A 126 7.49 -18.69 -9.73
C ALA A 126 7.40 -17.17 -9.49
N GLY A 127 8.55 -16.53 -9.21
CA GLY A 127 8.60 -15.11 -8.86
C GLY A 127 7.95 -14.19 -9.92
N TRP A 128 8.06 -14.53 -11.20
CA TRP A 128 7.41 -13.79 -12.28
C TRP A 128 5.87 -13.83 -12.16
N LEU A 129 5.29 -15.00 -11.82
CA LEU A 129 3.85 -15.15 -11.66
C LEU A 129 3.35 -14.41 -10.42
N VAL A 130 4.11 -14.47 -9.32
CA VAL A 130 3.78 -13.76 -8.08
C VAL A 130 3.72 -12.25 -8.32
N VAL A 131 4.66 -11.68 -9.09
CA VAL A 131 4.66 -10.25 -9.43
C VAL A 131 3.44 -9.88 -10.28
N ILE A 132 3.03 -10.70 -11.24
CA ILE A 132 1.86 -10.43 -12.09
C ILE A 132 0.56 -10.52 -11.25
N VAL A 133 0.36 -11.60 -10.52
CA VAL A 133 -0.88 -11.85 -9.77
C VAL A 133 -1.03 -10.88 -8.60
N PHE A 134 0.05 -10.61 -7.89
CA PHE A 134 0.07 -9.70 -6.74
C PHE A 134 0.69 -8.34 -7.08
N CYS A 135 0.43 -7.85 -8.29
CA CYS A 135 0.96 -6.59 -8.82
C CYS A 135 0.61 -5.32 -8.03
N ALA A 136 -0.20 -5.42 -6.99
CA ALA A 136 -0.57 -4.32 -6.10
C ALA A 136 -0.25 -4.60 -4.63
N SER A 137 0.59 -5.58 -4.36
CA SER A 137 1.03 -5.90 -3.00
C SER A 137 2.36 -5.20 -2.68
N ASN A 138 2.34 -4.32 -1.69
CA ASN A 138 3.53 -3.63 -1.21
C ASN A 138 4.63 -4.61 -0.78
N LEU A 139 4.24 -5.74 -0.17
CA LEU A 139 5.16 -6.79 0.26
C LEU A 139 5.87 -7.43 -0.94
N VAL A 140 5.12 -7.79 -2.00
CA VAL A 140 5.69 -8.40 -3.21
C VAL A 140 6.65 -7.44 -3.91
N TRP A 141 6.33 -6.16 -3.97
CA TRP A 141 7.21 -5.14 -4.55
C TRP A 141 8.55 -5.03 -3.80
N MET A 142 8.50 -4.97 -2.46
CA MET A 142 9.72 -4.92 -1.65
C MET A 142 10.52 -6.23 -1.71
N MET A 143 9.85 -7.38 -1.70
CA MET A 143 10.52 -8.67 -1.83
C MET A 143 11.19 -8.86 -3.19
N ALA A 144 10.56 -8.43 -4.29
CA ALA A 144 11.17 -8.46 -5.62
C ALA A 144 12.43 -7.60 -5.67
N GLY A 145 12.41 -6.43 -5.01
CA GLY A 145 13.58 -5.56 -4.86
C GLY A 145 14.68 -6.19 -4.01
N HIS A 146 14.34 -6.74 -2.84
CA HIS A 146 15.27 -7.42 -1.93
C HIS A 146 15.97 -8.60 -2.59
N ARG A 147 15.24 -9.40 -3.38
CA ARG A 147 15.78 -10.51 -4.18
C ARG A 147 16.57 -10.07 -5.40
N ARG A 148 16.79 -8.77 -5.58
CA ARG A 148 17.60 -8.18 -6.67
C ARG A 148 17.16 -8.59 -8.06
N MET A 149 15.85 -8.77 -8.29
CA MET A 149 15.32 -8.97 -9.63
C MET A 149 15.84 -7.88 -10.57
N ASN A 150 16.02 -8.22 -11.85
CA ASN A 150 16.41 -7.23 -12.85
C ASN A 150 15.30 -6.16 -12.95
N PRO A 151 15.59 -4.85 -12.77
CA PRO A 151 14.57 -3.80 -12.76
C PRO A 151 13.75 -3.74 -14.04
N ARG A 152 14.36 -4.00 -15.21
CA ARG A 152 13.64 -4.00 -16.49
C ARG A 152 12.65 -5.16 -16.58
N HIS A 153 13.08 -6.34 -16.16
CA HIS A 153 12.21 -7.53 -16.12
C HIS A 153 11.06 -7.33 -15.14
N TYR A 154 11.35 -6.84 -13.93
CA TYR A 154 10.34 -6.51 -12.92
C TYR A 154 9.33 -5.47 -13.45
N ALA A 155 9.81 -4.38 -14.07
CA ALA A 155 8.96 -3.34 -14.64
C ALA A 155 8.01 -3.90 -15.72
N ALA A 156 8.48 -4.79 -16.58
CA ALA A 156 7.66 -5.45 -17.59
C ALA A 156 6.58 -6.34 -16.96
N LEU A 157 6.95 -7.18 -15.98
CA LEU A 157 5.99 -8.04 -15.27
C LEU A 157 4.96 -7.22 -14.50
N LEU A 158 5.40 -6.16 -13.83
CA LEU A 158 4.54 -5.24 -13.11
C LEU A 158 3.55 -4.56 -14.07
N ALA A 159 4.02 -4.07 -15.23
CA ALA A 159 3.17 -3.44 -16.24
C ALA A 159 2.09 -4.39 -16.75
N VAL A 160 2.45 -5.64 -17.05
CA VAL A 160 1.50 -6.69 -17.48
C VAL A 160 0.49 -6.97 -16.36
N GLY A 161 0.93 -7.16 -15.13
CA GLY A 161 0.06 -7.40 -14.00
C GLY A 161 -0.92 -6.25 -13.76
N ILE A 162 -0.46 -5.00 -13.84
CA ILE A 162 -1.32 -3.80 -13.70
C ILE A 162 -2.35 -3.75 -14.83
N ALA A 163 -1.95 -3.98 -16.08
CA ALA A 163 -2.86 -3.96 -17.22
C ALA A 163 -3.97 -5.00 -17.06
N ILE A 164 -3.63 -6.24 -16.73
CA ILE A 164 -4.61 -7.32 -16.47
C ILE A 164 -5.55 -6.91 -15.34
N ARG A 165 -5.00 -6.42 -14.23
CA ARG A 165 -5.80 -6.01 -13.07
C ARG A 165 -6.77 -4.87 -13.40
N LEU A 166 -6.30 -3.81 -14.06
CA LEU A 166 -7.15 -2.69 -14.45
C LEU A 166 -8.26 -3.14 -15.41
N SER A 167 -7.96 -4.02 -16.35
CA SER A 167 -8.96 -4.59 -17.26
C SER A 167 -10.03 -5.40 -16.51
N ILE A 168 -9.64 -6.22 -15.54
CA ILE A 168 -10.59 -6.99 -14.71
C ILE A 168 -11.46 -6.07 -13.86
N LEU A 169 -10.86 -5.05 -13.21
CA LEU A 169 -11.59 -4.11 -12.39
C LEU A 169 -12.51 -3.22 -13.22
N TRP A 170 -12.08 -2.83 -14.42
CA TRP A 170 -12.93 -2.09 -15.37
C TRP A 170 -14.12 -2.92 -15.83
N ALA A 171 -13.89 -4.14 -16.32
CA ALA A 171 -14.97 -5.04 -16.75
C ALA A 171 -15.94 -5.36 -15.60
N GLY A 172 -15.42 -5.60 -14.40
CA GLY A 172 -16.25 -5.79 -13.20
C GLY A 172 -17.04 -4.52 -12.86
N GLY A 173 -16.41 -3.35 -12.88
CA GLY A 173 -17.08 -2.08 -12.59
C GLY A 173 -18.20 -1.76 -13.60
N GLN A 174 -18.00 -2.08 -14.88
CA GLN A 174 -19.05 -1.96 -15.92
C GLN A 174 -20.20 -2.94 -15.68
N ALA A 175 -19.89 -4.18 -15.33
CA ALA A 175 -20.90 -5.20 -15.06
C ALA A 175 -21.80 -4.87 -13.84
N PHE A 176 -21.26 -4.12 -12.88
CA PHE A 176 -21.94 -3.73 -11.64
C PHE A 176 -22.21 -2.23 -11.54
N GLU A 177 -22.23 -1.51 -12.67
CA GLU A 177 -22.36 -0.05 -12.70
C GLU A 177 -23.62 0.46 -11.97
N GLU A 178 -24.76 -0.16 -12.21
CA GLU A 178 -26.04 0.22 -11.60
C GLU A 178 -26.00 0.03 -10.07
N GLN A 179 -25.44 -1.08 -9.61
CA GLN A 179 -25.29 -1.37 -8.19
C GLN A 179 -24.30 -0.41 -7.51
N ILE A 180 -23.22 -0.04 -8.20
CA ILE A 180 -22.25 0.93 -7.69
C ILE A 180 -22.90 2.31 -7.54
N ARG A 181 -23.62 2.78 -8.56
CA ARG A 181 -24.33 4.06 -8.52
C ARG A 181 -25.38 4.09 -7.42
N SER A 182 -26.19 3.04 -7.30
CA SER A 182 -27.21 2.91 -6.26
C SER A 182 -26.60 2.88 -4.85
N PHE A 183 -25.48 2.19 -4.66
CA PHE A 183 -24.79 2.14 -3.39
C PHE A 183 -24.18 3.48 -3.00
N LEU A 184 -23.58 4.18 -3.95
CA LEU A 184 -22.97 5.48 -3.70
C LEU A 184 -24.01 6.56 -3.42
N SER A 185 -25.13 6.59 -4.14
CA SER A 185 -26.24 7.50 -3.86
C SER A 185 -26.84 7.24 -2.47
N TRP A 186 -26.96 5.97 -2.06
CA TRP A 186 -27.39 5.63 -0.71
C TRP A 186 -26.40 6.15 0.36
N ILE A 187 -25.10 6.06 0.13
CA ILE A 187 -24.08 6.62 1.05
C ILE A 187 -24.22 8.14 1.12
N GLU A 188 -24.43 8.82 -0.03
CA GLU A 188 -24.59 10.28 -0.10
C GLU A 188 -25.78 10.75 0.72
N ASP A 189 -26.93 10.08 0.60
CA ASP A 189 -28.15 10.39 1.36
C ASP A 189 -27.98 10.19 2.88
N TYR A 190 -27.17 9.21 3.28
CA TYR A 190 -26.99 8.83 4.69
C TYR A 190 -25.62 9.21 5.28
N GLN A 191 -24.72 9.84 4.53
CA GLN A 191 -23.35 10.13 4.97
C GLN A 191 -23.29 10.92 6.27
N TRP A 192 -24.18 11.87 6.48
CA TRP A 192 -24.24 12.67 7.68
C TRP A 192 -24.65 11.86 8.92
N TYR A 193 -25.56 10.92 8.75
CA TYR A 193 -25.97 10.01 9.84
C TYR A 193 -24.85 9.02 10.17
N VAL A 194 -24.14 8.50 9.16
CA VAL A 194 -23.00 7.58 9.36
C VAL A 194 -21.85 8.31 10.01
N VAL A 195 -21.49 9.49 9.53
CA VAL A 195 -20.43 10.32 10.12
C VAL A 195 -20.79 10.72 11.55
N GLY A 196 -22.00 11.19 11.79
CA GLY A 196 -22.50 11.52 13.13
C GLY A 196 -22.46 10.31 14.07
N GLY A 197 -22.89 9.13 13.60
CA GLY A 197 -22.83 7.89 14.36
C GLY A 197 -21.41 7.45 14.70
N LEU A 198 -20.46 7.57 13.76
CA LEU A 198 -19.06 7.26 14.01
C LEU A 198 -18.41 8.24 14.99
N PHE A 199 -18.73 9.54 14.90
CA PHE A 199 -18.30 10.53 15.88
C PHE A 199 -18.86 10.25 17.27
N ALA A 200 -20.15 9.96 17.38
CA ALA A 200 -20.79 9.60 18.64
C ALA A 200 -20.15 8.33 19.24
N LEU A 201 -19.92 7.30 18.41
CA LEU A 201 -19.26 6.07 18.84
C LEU A 201 -17.82 6.32 19.33
N SER A 202 -17.05 7.12 18.58
CA SER A 202 -15.68 7.50 18.94
C SER A 202 -15.66 8.30 20.24
N PHE A 203 -16.60 9.21 20.43
CA PHE A 203 -16.74 9.99 21.66
C PHE A 203 -17.08 9.11 22.85
N VAL A 204 -18.03 8.18 22.69
CA VAL A 204 -18.41 7.21 23.75
C VAL A 204 -17.24 6.30 24.10
N GLN A 205 -16.48 5.83 23.10
CA GLN A 205 -15.28 5.00 23.35
C GLN A 205 -14.18 5.80 24.07
N SER A 206 -13.94 7.05 23.68
CA SER A 206 -12.98 7.92 24.35
C SER A 206 -13.38 8.25 25.77
N ALA A 207 -14.67 8.54 26.01
CA ALA A 207 -15.22 8.77 27.34
C ALA A 207 -15.13 7.53 28.23
N ARG A 208 -15.34 6.32 27.66
CA ARG A 208 -15.19 5.06 28.39
C ARG A 208 -13.74 4.77 28.75
N ARG A 209 -12.78 5.09 27.86
CA ARG A 209 -11.35 4.97 28.16
C ARG A 209 -10.93 5.94 29.25
N ALA A 210 -11.29 7.22 29.13
CA ALA A 210 -11.00 8.22 30.15
C ALA A 210 -11.52 7.85 31.53
N ARG A 211 -12.70 7.20 31.64
CA ARG A 211 -13.25 6.71 32.91
C ARG A 211 -12.50 5.51 33.50
N ARG A 212 -11.77 4.74 32.68
CA ARG A 212 -10.97 3.60 33.15
C ARG A 212 -9.59 4.07 33.65
N ASP A 213 -9.03 5.08 33.00
CA ASP A 213 -7.67 5.56 33.29
C ASP A 213 -7.62 6.49 34.53
N ILE A 214 -8.73 7.18 34.84
CA ILE A 214 -8.82 8.07 36.02
C ILE A 214 -8.60 7.34 37.36
N PRO A 215 -9.17 6.13 37.63
CA PRO A 215 -8.93 5.43 38.91
C PRO A 215 -7.48 5.03 39.11
N GLU A 216 -6.76 4.70 38.01
CA GLU A 216 -5.36 4.24 38.09
C GLU A 216 -4.41 5.39 38.43
N VAL A 217 -4.66 6.56 37.82
CA VAL A 217 -3.88 7.79 38.11
C VAL A 217 -4.14 8.31 39.54
N VAL A 218 -5.37 8.19 40.04
CA VAL A 218 -5.71 8.61 41.43
C VAL A 218 -5.06 7.67 42.45
N GLN A 219 -4.99 6.36 42.21
CA GLN A 219 -4.29 5.41 43.07
C GLN A 219 -2.77 5.63 43.09
N GLU A 220 -2.18 6.00 41.96
CA GLU A 220 -0.73 6.29 41.85
C GLU A 220 -0.35 7.58 42.59
N ILE A 221 -1.26 8.55 42.68
CA ILE A 221 -1.05 9.80 43.42
C ILE A 221 -1.24 9.57 44.95
N GLU A 222 -2.17 8.69 45.39
CA GLU A 222 -2.40 8.42 46.78
C GLU A 222 -1.37 7.48 47.45
N HIS A 223 -0.65 6.68 46.65
CA HIS A 223 0.40 5.79 47.11
C HIS A 223 1.70 6.01 46.29
N PRO A 224 2.45 7.10 46.52
CA PRO A 224 3.76 7.26 45.93
C PRO A 224 4.65 6.15 46.48
N THR A 225 5.07 5.24 45.60
CA THR A 225 6.08 4.21 45.95
C THR A 225 7.34 4.91 46.42
N GLU A 226 7.61 4.85 47.69
CA GLU A 226 8.92 5.19 48.26
C GLU A 226 9.98 4.29 47.62
N GLN A 227 10.88 4.91 46.82
CA GLN A 227 12.15 4.32 46.40
C GLN A 227 13.29 5.11 47.02
#